data_00316fd3be4be08e8a43ace6e59858c1
#
_entry.id   00316fd3be4be08e8a43ace6e59858c1
#
_cell.length_a   1.000
_cell.length_b   1.000
_cell.length_c   1.000
_cell.angle_alpha   90.00
_cell.angle_beta   90.00
_cell.angle_gamma   90.00
#
_symmetry.space_group_name_H-M   'P 1'
#
loop_
_entity.id
_entity.type
_entity.pdbx_description
1 polymer ?
#
loop_
_entity_poly.entity_id
_entity_poly.type
_entity_poly.pdbx_seq_one_letter_code
_entity_poly.pdbx_strand_id
1 'polypeptide(L)'
;MQRYKCLFVDWHLTLSTSIFWEHLSSPVHPQHALFDYMQNMLFQPSAPGKWLLPWLRGQLTSEEVIADICQNTDFDAALVLQELVVSCQRMSLVAETIPASIASLRAKGMRVVIATDNVDTFHRWTAPSLRLYDIFDDILNSHQLQALKEDRDQAGQSLFFKNYLQAQQIGPGESLLLDDGDENFGNIIRQFGIDFQHIEPGRGLVPALQTLLASV
;
A
#
# COMPACT_ATOMS: atom_id res chain seq x y z
N MET A 1 7.30 29.10 6.08
CA MET A 1 7.56 28.39 4.81
C MET A 1 7.22 26.94 5.02
N GLN A 2 6.39 26.37 4.16
CA GLN A 2 5.99 24.96 4.23
C GLN A 2 7.24 24.08 4.13
N ARG A 3 7.42 23.15 5.09
CA ARG A 3 8.60 22.28 5.13
C ARG A 3 8.56 21.21 4.04
N TYR A 4 7.38 20.61 3.82
CA TYR A 4 7.21 19.52 2.87
C TYR A 4 6.41 19.96 1.64
N LYS A 5 6.89 19.56 0.45
CA LYS A 5 6.22 19.71 -0.83
C LYS A 5 5.48 18.44 -1.24
N CYS A 6 5.90 17.28 -0.72
CA CYS A 6 5.31 15.97 -1.01
C CYS A 6 5.06 15.19 0.28
N LEU A 7 3.87 14.64 0.39
CA LEU A 7 3.47 13.67 1.41
C LEU A 7 3.23 12.32 0.73
N PHE A 8 4.01 11.34 1.09
CA PHE A 8 3.75 9.95 0.77
C PHE A 8 2.96 9.32 1.90
N VAL A 9 1.93 8.54 1.57
CA VAL A 9 1.08 7.86 2.56
C VAL A 9 0.98 6.40 2.17
N ASP A 10 1.32 5.49 3.09
CA ASP A 10 1.16 4.07 2.87
C ASP A 10 -0.32 3.64 2.85
N TRP A 11 -0.58 2.46 2.26
CA TRP A 11 -1.92 1.91 2.15
C TRP A 11 -2.28 0.99 3.32
N HIS A 12 -1.56 -0.14 3.47
CA HIS A 12 -1.93 -1.17 4.42
C HIS A 12 -1.65 -0.72 5.85
N LEU A 13 -2.61 -0.92 6.77
CA LEU A 13 -2.56 -0.47 8.16
C LEU A 13 -2.44 1.06 8.37
N THR A 14 -2.23 1.83 7.30
CA THR A 14 -2.15 3.31 7.33
C THR A 14 -3.43 3.94 6.75
N LEU A 15 -3.66 3.84 5.43
CA LEU A 15 -4.89 4.34 4.78
C LEU A 15 -6.04 3.37 4.90
N SER A 16 -5.78 2.07 5.01
CA SER A 16 -6.77 1.00 5.07
C SER A 16 -6.31 -0.12 6.00
N THR A 17 -7.23 -0.69 6.76
CA THR A 17 -7.02 -1.93 7.53
C THR A 17 -7.63 -3.15 6.85
N SER A 18 -8.24 -2.99 5.69
CA SER A 18 -8.84 -4.08 4.94
C SER A 18 -7.77 -5.07 4.45
N ILE A 19 -8.09 -6.34 4.51
CA ILE A 19 -7.22 -7.44 4.07
C ILE A 19 -7.87 -8.23 2.92
N PHE A 20 -7.06 -8.95 2.14
CA PHE A 20 -7.57 -9.79 1.06
C PHE A 20 -8.47 -10.91 1.58
N TRP A 21 -9.57 -11.18 0.87
CA TRP A 21 -10.62 -12.16 1.21
C TRP A 21 -11.32 -11.90 2.55
N GLU A 22 -11.22 -10.70 3.13
CA GLU A 22 -11.77 -10.34 4.45
C GLU A 22 -13.26 -10.68 4.61
N HIS A 23 -14.04 -10.51 3.55
CA HIS A 23 -15.47 -10.81 3.56
C HIS A 23 -15.80 -12.30 3.78
N LEU A 24 -14.80 -13.19 3.61
CA LEU A 24 -14.90 -14.62 3.89
C LEU A 24 -14.43 -14.97 5.33
N SER A 25 -13.95 -14.00 6.11
CA SER A 25 -13.28 -14.24 7.41
C SER A 25 -14.20 -14.74 8.51
N SER A 26 -15.52 -14.59 8.35
CA SER A 26 -16.48 -15.08 9.35
C SER A 26 -16.47 -16.62 9.42
N PRO A 27 -16.29 -17.24 10.61
CA PRO A 27 -16.29 -18.71 10.77
C PRO A 27 -17.56 -19.41 10.29
N VAL A 28 -18.66 -18.68 10.15
CA VAL A 28 -19.94 -19.22 9.62
C VAL A 28 -20.08 -19.04 8.12
N HIS A 29 -19.12 -18.40 7.45
CA HIS A 29 -19.16 -18.22 6.00
C HIS A 29 -18.87 -19.55 5.31
N PRO A 30 -19.63 -19.94 4.25
CA PRO A 30 -19.44 -21.21 3.56
C PRO A 30 -18.03 -21.40 2.99
N GLN A 31 -17.33 -20.32 2.68
CA GLN A 31 -15.98 -20.31 2.11
C GLN A 31 -14.91 -19.85 3.12
N HIS A 32 -15.18 -19.92 4.44
CA HIS A 32 -14.20 -19.54 5.45
C HIS A 32 -12.88 -20.32 5.35
N ALA A 33 -12.94 -21.62 5.01
CA ALA A 33 -11.76 -22.43 4.78
C ALA A 33 -10.84 -21.90 3.68
N LEU A 34 -11.39 -21.25 2.65
CA LEU A 34 -10.62 -20.56 1.61
C LEU A 34 -9.86 -19.36 2.20
N PHE A 35 -10.52 -18.56 3.02
CA PHE A 35 -9.88 -17.42 3.69
C PHE A 35 -8.68 -17.88 4.51
N ASP A 36 -8.87 -18.84 5.43
CA ASP A 36 -7.80 -19.37 6.28
C ASP A 36 -6.65 -19.93 5.46
N TYR A 37 -6.95 -20.68 4.40
CA TYR A 37 -5.94 -21.26 3.53
C TYR A 37 -5.09 -20.18 2.85
N MET A 38 -5.72 -19.18 2.21
CA MET A 38 -5.01 -18.12 1.49
C MET A 38 -4.20 -17.24 2.46
N GLN A 39 -4.73 -16.91 3.65
CA GLN A 39 -4.00 -16.17 4.67
C GLN A 39 -2.74 -16.95 5.13
N ASN A 40 -2.86 -18.25 5.36
CA ASN A 40 -1.74 -19.08 5.77
C ASN A 40 -0.66 -19.22 4.68
N MET A 41 -1.07 -19.33 3.41
CA MET A 41 -0.15 -19.51 2.28
C MET A 41 0.61 -18.23 1.90
N LEU A 42 0.03 -17.05 2.13
CA LEU A 42 0.59 -15.79 1.66
C LEU A 42 1.16 -14.91 2.76
N PHE A 43 0.51 -14.84 3.92
CA PHE A 43 0.76 -13.75 4.88
C PHE A 43 1.24 -14.21 6.26
N GLN A 44 1.17 -15.51 6.58
CA GLN A 44 1.71 -15.98 7.86
C GLN A 44 3.24 -16.03 7.85
N PRO A 45 3.92 -15.83 9.00
CA PRO A 45 5.38 -15.95 9.09
C PRO A 45 5.94 -17.30 8.62
N SER A 46 5.12 -18.35 8.69
CA SER A 46 5.44 -19.70 8.21
C SER A 46 5.13 -19.92 6.73
N ALA A 47 4.59 -18.92 6.03
CA ALA A 47 4.26 -19.02 4.62
C ALA A 47 5.50 -19.38 3.79
N PRO A 48 5.36 -20.14 2.69
CA PRO A 48 6.50 -20.56 1.87
C PRO A 48 7.34 -19.42 1.27
N GLY A 49 6.84 -18.17 1.29
CA GLY A 49 7.54 -16.97 0.83
C GLY A 49 7.76 -16.86 -0.68
N LYS A 50 7.50 -17.95 -1.43
CA LYS A 50 7.78 -18.00 -2.87
C LYS A 50 6.88 -17.13 -3.74
N TRP A 51 5.74 -16.67 -3.22
CA TRP A 51 4.76 -15.92 -4.00
C TRP A 51 4.74 -14.43 -3.65
N LEU A 52 4.69 -14.08 -2.37
CA LEU A 52 4.40 -12.72 -1.93
C LEU A 52 5.43 -11.70 -2.46
N LEU A 53 6.72 -11.93 -2.22
CA LEU A 53 7.76 -11.00 -2.68
C LEU A 53 7.84 -10.88 -4.22
N PRO A 54 7.81 -11.97 -5.01
CA PRO A 54 7.73 -11.87 -6.46
C PRO A 54 6.46 -11.15 -6.95
N TRP A 55 5.34 -11.34 -6.27
CA TRP A 55 4.07 -10.67 -6.59
C TRP A 55 4.14 -9.17 -6.29
N LEU A 56 4.63 -8.77 -5.12
CA LEU A 56 4.86 -7.36 -4.77
C LEU A 56 5.85 -6.67 -5.72
N ARG A 57 6.81 -7.40 -6.31
CA ARG A 57 7.80 -6.88 -7.25
C ARG A 57 7.37 -6.97 -8.72
N GLY A 58 6.12 -7.29 -9.01
CA GLY A 58 5.60 -7.38 -10.37
C GLY A 58 6.21 -8.50 -11.22
N GLN A 59 6.77 -9.53 -10.59
CA GLN A 59 7.32 -10.71 -11.26
C GLN A 59 6.26 -11.79 -11.48
N LEU A 60 5.17 -11.73 -10.73
CA LEU A 60 4.00 -12.60 -10.85
C LEU A 60 2.72 -11.76 -10.89
N THR A 61 1.70 -12.26 -11.58
CA THR A 61 0.34 -11.73 -11.57
C THR A 61 -0.52 -12.43 -10.52
N SER A 62 -1.66 -11.84 -10.17
CA SER A 62 -2.65 -12.47 -9.28
C SER A 62 -3.10 -13.83 -9.80
N GLU A 63 -3.31 -13.95 -11.11
CA GLU A 63 -3.72 -15.17 -11.79
C GLU A 63 -2.68 -16.28 -11.63
N GLU A 64 -1.40 -15.96 -11.84
CA GLU A 64 -0.29 -16.92 -11.70
C GLU A 64 -0.12 -17.39 -10.26
N VAL A 65 -0.15 -16.45 -9.29
CA VAL A 65 -0.05 -16.77 -7.87
C VAL A 65 -1.19 -17.69 -7.42
N ILE A 66 -2.43 -17.33 -7.76
CA ILE A 66 -3.61 -18.12 -7.38
C ILE A 66 -3.61 -19.49 -8.06
N ALA A 67 -3.28 -19.56 -9.35
CA ALA A 67 -3.21 -20.83 -10.07
C ALA A 67 -2.18 -21.78 -9.44
N ASP A 68 -0.97 -21.27 -9.11
CA ASP A 68 0.07 -22.10 -8.48
C ASP A 68 -0.30 -22.55 -7.06
N ILE A 69 -0.90 -21.66 -6.25
CA ILE A 69 -1.39 -22.02 -4.90
C ILE A 69 -2.49 -23.08 -4.96
N CYS A 70 -3.41 -22.97 -5.90
CA CYS A 70 -4.55 -23.89 -6.02
C CYS A 70 -4.22 -25.23 -6.70
N GLN A 71 -3.06 -25.35 -7.35
CA GLN A 71 -2.68 -26.50 -8.19
C GLN A 71 -2.85 -27.87 -7.52
N ASN A 72 -2.65 -27.96 -6.20
CA ASN A 72 -2.74 -29.20 -5.44
C ASN A 72 -3.81 -29.13 -4.34
N THR A 73 -4.89 -28.40 -4.58
CA THR A 73 -6.01 -28.24 -3.65
C THR A 73 -7.33 -28.51 -4.36
N ASP A 74 -8.40 -28.62 -3.58
CA ASP A 74 -9.78 -28.69 -4.11
C ASP A 74 -10.39 -27.31 -4.40
N PHE A 75 -9.62 -26.22 -4.24
CA PHE A 75 -10.12 -24.88 -4.54
C PHE A 75 -10.08 -24.58 -6.03
N ASP A 76 -11.18 -24.08 -6.56
CA ASP A 76 -11.24 -23.56 -7.92
C ASP A 76 -10.52 -22.21 -8.02
N ALA A 77 -9.43 -22.15 -8.75
CA ALA A 77 -8.62 -20.94 -8.93
C ALA A 77 -9.43 -19.75 -9.49
N ALA A 78 -10.41 -20.02 -10.38
CA ALA A 78 -11.26 -18.96 -10.92
C ALA A 78 -12.16 -18.36 -9.84
N LEU A 79 -12.71 -19.19 -8.95
CA LEU A 79 -13.48 -18.73 -7.80
C LEU A 79 -12.61 -17.95 -6.82
N VAL A 80 -11.41 -18.45 -6.50
CA VAL A 80 -10.45 -17.77 -5.59
C VAL A 80 -10.11 -16.38 -6.12
N LEU A 81 -9.84 -16.25 -7.42
CA LEU A 81 -9.58 -14.95 -8.06
C LEU A 81 -10.81 -14.04 -8.01
N GLN A 82 -12.00 -14.57 -8.29
CA GLN A 82 -13.25 -13.81 -8.22
C GLN A 82 -13.46 -13.24 -6.80
N GLU A 83 -13.24 -14.03 -5.75
CA GLU A 83 -13.36 -13.58 -4.37
C GLU A 83 -12.26 -12.56 -3.99
N LEU A 84 -11.06 -12.65 -4.57
CA LEU A 84 -10.03 -11.62 -4.44
C LEU A 84 -10.49 -10.29 -5.04
N VAL A 85 -11.08 -10.31 -6.25
CA VAL A 85 -11.65 -9.11 -6.88
C VAL A 85 -12.72 -8.48 -6.01
N VAL A 86 -13.67 -9.29 -5.50
CA VAL A 86 -14.72 -8.82 -4.59
C VAL A 86 -14.12 -8.18 -3.34
N SER A 87 -13.10 -8.80 -2.75
CA SER A 87 -12.40 -8.26 -1.59
C SER A 87 -11.75 -6.90 -1.88
N CYS A 88 -11.00 -6.80 -2.98
CA CYS A 88 -10.35 -5.55 -3.39
C CYS A 88 -11.36 -4.41 -3.62
N GLN A 89 -12.52 -4.71 -4.20
CA GLN A 89 -13.59 -3.74 -4.43
C GLN A 89 -14.32 -3.30 -3.15
N ARG A 90 -14.21 -4.08 -2.07
CA ARG A 90 -14.83 -3.80 -0.77
C ARG A 90 -13.89 -3.14 0.24
N MET A 91 -12.62 -2.95 -0.10
CA MET A 91 -11.69 -2.23 0.76
C MET A 91 -12.19 -0.84 1.08
N SER A 92 -11.83 -0.31 2.23
CA SER A 92 -12.26 1.02 2.70
C SER A 92 -11.11 1.79 3.32
N LEU A 93 -11.23 3.10 3.33
CA LEU A 93 -10.34 3.97 4.10
C LEU A 93 -10.66 3.87 5.60
N VAL A 94 -9.64 4.04 6.46
CA VAL A 94 -9.78 3.99 7.92
C VAL A 94 -10.67 5.11 8.48
N ALA A 95 -10.93 6.18 7.71
CA ALA A 95 -11.85 7.24 8.09
C ALA A 95 -12.41 7.98 6.87
N GLU A 96 -13.70 8.36 6.94
CA GLU A 96 -14.40 9.13 5.89
C GLU A 96 -13.85 10.57 5.73
N THR A 97 -13.13 11.07 6.72
CA THR A 97 -12.54 12.42 6.69
C THR A 97 -11.24 12.52 5.88
N ILE A 98 -10.63 11.39 5.50
CA ILE A 98 -9.34 11.37 4.78
C ILE A 98 -9.41 12.15 3.46
N PRO A 99 -10.41 11.94 2.56
CA PRO A 99 -10.46 12.70 1.29
C PRO A 99 -10.48 14.21 1.50
N ALA A 100 -11.23 14.70 2.49
CA ALA A 100 -11.29 16.13 2.81
C ALA A 100 -9.95 16.67 3.35
N SER A 101 -9.26 15.90 4.18
CA SER A 101 -7.94 16.25 4.71
C SER A 101 -6.90 16.31 3.59
N ILE A 102 -6.91 15.32 2.67
CA ILE A 102 -6.02 15.31 1.49
C ILE A 102 -6.31 16.51 0.59
N ALA A 103 -7.57 16.79 0.28
CA ALA A 103 -7.95 17.96 -0.52
C ALA A 103 -7.45 19.28 0.10
N SER A 104 -7.50 19.41 1.43
CA SER A 104 -7.02 20.59 2.16
C SER A 104 -5.48 20.75 2.08
N LEU A 105 -4.72 19.64 2.17
CA LEU A 105 -3.27 19.66 1.98
C LEU A 105 -2.89 20.05 0.54
N ARG A 106 -3.59 19.48 -0.45
CA ARG A 106 -3.39 19.80 -1.87
C ARG A 106 -3.71 21.28 -2.17
N ALA A 107 -4.76 21.83 -1.58
CA ALA A 107 -5.11 23.26 -1.71
C ALA A 107 -4.04 24.19 -1.15
N LYS A 108 -3.22 23.70 -0.20
CA LYS A 108 -2.05 24.44 0.35
C LYS A 108 -0.77 24.19 -0.47
N GLY A 109 -0.84 23.50 -1.61
CA GLY A 109 0.27 23.25 -2.54
C GLY A 109 1.13 22.03 -2.20
N MET A 110 0.71 21.17 -1.28
CA MET A 110 1.37 19.90 -0.99
C MET A 110 0.86 18.82 -1.94
N ARG A 111 1.76 18.11 -2.63
CA ARG A 111 1.39 16.90 -3.35
C ARG A 111 1.16 15.76 -2.36
N VAL A 112 0.09 15.01 -2.53
CA VAL A 112 -0.20 13.86 -1.67
C VAL A 112 -0.31 12.60 -2.53
N VAL A 113 0.54 11.62 -2.26
CA VAL A 113 0.79 10.44 -3.10
C VAL A 113 0.65 9.19 -2.26
N ILE A 114 -0.06 8.19 -2.77
CA ILE A 114 -0.01 6.85 -2.16
C ILE A 114 1.34 6.21 -2.50
N ALA A 115 2.03 5.66 -1.50
CA ALA A 115 3.28 4.91 -1.66
C ALA A 115 3.13 3.55 -0.97
N THR A 116 2.91 2.49 -1.74
CA THR A 116 2.53 1.19 -1.18
C THR A 116 3.32 0.03 -1.77
N ASP A 117 3.79 -0.86 -0.90
CA ASP A 117 4.22 -2.19 -1.31
C ASP A 117 2.96 -3.05 -1.48
N ASN A 118 2.52 -3.19 -2.73
CA ASN A 118 1.26 -3.85 -3.04
C ASN A 118 1.35 -4.58 -4.38
N VAL A 119 0.39 -5.44 -4.62
CA VAL A 119 0.31 -6.30 -5.81
C VAL A 119 -0.51 -5.65 -6.94
N ASP A 120 -0.65 -6.32 -8.09
CA ASP A 120 -1.38 -5.82 -9.27
C ASP A 120 -2.84 -5.49 -9.00
N THR A 121 -3.48 -6.18 -8.03
CA THR A 121 -4.89 -5.95 -7.66
C THR A 121 -5.17 -4.52 -7.25
N PHE A 122 -4.17 -3.83 -6.67
CA PHE A 122 -4.35 -2.47 -6.17
C PHE A 122 -4.78 -1.51 -7.29
N HIS A 123 -4.06 -1.49 -8.40
CA HIS A 123 -4.39 -0.65 -9.55
C HIS A 123 -5.59 -1.16 -10.35
N ARG A 124 -5.74 -2.50 -10.39
CA ARG A 124 -6.80 -3.13 -11.20
C ARG A 124 -8.19 -2.96 -10.58
N TRP A 125 -8.28 -3.04 -9.25
CA TRP A 125 -9.59 -3.13 -8.59
C TRP A 125 -9.73 -2.20 -7.38
N THR A 126 -8.74 -2.11 -6.47
CA THR A 126 -8.87 -1.30 -5.25
C THR A 126 -8.91 0.21 -5.56
N ALA A 127 -7.92 0.71 -6.27
CA ALA A 127 -7.82 2.14 -6.55
C ALA A 127 -9.00 2.68 -7.40
N PRO A 128 -9.49 1.97 -8.44
CA PRO A 128 -10.69 2.39 -9.15
C PRO A 128 -11.96 2.38 -8.31
N SER A 129 -12.19 1.32 -7.49
CA SER A 129 -13.43 1.22 -6.69
C SER A 129 -13.55 2.34 -5.67
N LEU A 130 -12.43 2.78 -5.10
CA LEU A 130 -12.38 3.86 -4.12
C LEU A 130 -12.14 5.23 -4.77
N ARG A 131 -12.02 5.29 -6.09
CA ARG A 131 -11.70 6.51 -6.84
C ARG A 131 -10.47 7.22 -6.31
N LEU A 132 -9.42 6.46 -5.92
CA LEU A 132 -8.22 7.02 -5.30
C LEU A 132 -7.48 7.99 -6.23
N TYR A 133 -7.58 7.83 -7.53
CA TYR A 133 -7.00 8.76 -8.53
C TYR A 133 -7.64 10.15 -8.50
N ASP A 134 -8.86 10.31 -7.97
CA ASP A 134 -9.51 11.61 -7.79
C ASP A 134 -9.05 12.30 -6.49
N ILE A 135 -8.65 11.50 -5.49
CA ILE A 135 -8.29 11.96 -4.15
C ILE A 135 -6.81 12.33 -4.07
N PHE A 136 -5.93 11.48 -4.59
CA PHE A 136 -4.47 11.60 -4.52
C PHE A 136 -3.89 12.13 -5.84
N ASP A 137 -2.72 12.77 -5.76
CA ASP A 137 -2.02 13.30 -6.94
C ASP A 137 -1.36 12.20 -7.78
N ASP A 138 -0.99 11.07 -7.14
CA ASP A 138 -0.41 9.91 -7.80
C ASP A 138 -0.46 8.67 -6.88
N ILE A 139 -0.15 7.50 -7.45
CA ILE A 139 -0.03 6.22 -6.76
C ILE A 139 1.27 5.53 -7.18
N LEU A 140 2.20 5.39 -6.24
CA LEU A 140 3.40 4.59 -6.39
C LEU A 140 3.13 3.21 -5.80
N ASN A 141 3.16 2.18 -6.64
CA ASN A 141 2.93 0.79 -6.24
C ASN A 141 4.14 -0.07 -6.63
N SER A 142 4.66 -0.84 -5.68
CA SER A 142 5.83 -1.68 -5.86
C SER A 142 5.71 -2.65 -7.02
N HIS A 143 4.53 -3.25 -7.25
CA HIS A 143 4.30 -4.14 -8.39
C HIS A 143 4.56 -3.45 -9.74
N GLN A 144 4.09 -2.21 -9.94
CA GLN A 144 4.32 -1.47 -11.17
C GLN A 144 5.77 -0.97 -11.29
N LEU A 145 6.34 -0.52 -10.16
CA LEU A 145 7.72 -0.01 -10.10
C LEU A 145 8.76 -1.13 -10.13
N GLN A 146 8.37 -2.38 -9.90
CA GLN A 146 9.23 -3.55 -9.72
C GLN A 146 10.28 -3.34 -8.61
N ALA A 147 9.95 -2.53 -7.62
CA ALA A 147 10.81 -2.17 -6.49
C ALA A 147 9.97 -1.95 -5.23
N LEU A 148 10.42 -2.45 -4.10
CA LEU A 148 9.85 -2.16 -2.79
C LEU A 148 10.32 -0.79 -2.28
N LYS A 149 9.61 -0.22 -1.32
CA LYS A 149 9.94 1.08 -0.71
C LYS A 149 11.38 1.15 -0.16
N GLU A 150 11.90 0.02 0.32
CA GLU A 150 13.26 -0.08 0.88
C GLU A 150 14.36 -0.40 -0.13
N ASP A 151 14.01 -0.70 -1.39
CA ASP A 151 14.99 -1.09 -2.41
C ASP A 151 15.86 0.10 -2.85
N ARG A 152 17.15 -0.20 -3.01
CA ARG A 152 18.16 0.78 -3.39
C ARG A 152 19.00 0.32 -4.60
N ASP A 153 19.46 1.27 -5.37
CA ASP A 153 20.45 1.04 -6.42
C ASP A 153 21.87 0.90 -5.83
N GLN A 154 22.87 0.65 -6.70
CA GLN A 154 24.27 0.52 -6.30
C GLN A 154 24.85 1.80 -5.67
N ALA A 155 24.25 2.97 -5.94
CA ALA A 155 24.62 4.24 -5.36
C ALA A 155 23.90 4.53 -4.04
N GLY A 156 23.06 3.61 -3.54
CA GLY A 156 22.27 3.75 -2.31
C GLY A 156 21.03 4.61 -2.46
N GLN A 157 20.63 4.96 -3.69
CA GLN A 157 19.43 5.76 -3.94
C GLN A 157 18.19 4.87 -4.03
N SER A 158 17.05 5.38 -3.57
CA SER A 158 15.79 4.64 -3.65
C SER A 158 15.40 4.29 -5.08
N LEU A 159 15.12 3.03 -5.34
CA LEU A 159 14.51 2.58 -6.61
C LEU A 159 13.01 2.94 -6.68
N PHE A 160 12.36 3.08 -5.54
CA PHE A 160 10.92 3.34 -5.44
C PHE A 160 10.60 4.85 -5.60
N PHE A 161 11.28 5.73 -4.86
CA PHE A 161 10.92 7.16 -4.78
C PHE A 161 11.66 8.07 -5.75
N LYS A 162 12.91 7.71 -6.13
CA LYS A 162 13.84 8.57 -6.86
C LYS A 162 13.25 9.17 -8.14
N ASN A 163 12.74 8.32 -9.02
CA ASN A 163 12.25 8.76 -10.33
C ASN A 163 11.06 9.71 -10.21
N TYR A 164 10.15 9.42 -9.26
CA TYR A 164 9.01 10.30 -9.00
C TYR A 164 9.46 11.68 -8.49
N LEU A 165 10.31 11.72 -7.47
CA LEU A 165 10.80 12.96 -6.89
C LEU A 165 11.56 13.82 -7.93
N GLN A 166 12.40 13.18 -8.76
CA GLN A 166 13.10 13.86 -9.85
C GLN A 166 12.14 14.46 -10.89
N ALA A 167 11.13 13.69 -11.33
CA ALA A 167 10.13 14.14 -12.30
C ALA A 167 9.31 15.33 -11.77
N GLN A 168 9.06 15.36 -10.44
CA GLN A 168 8.32 16.46 -9.81
C GLN A 168 9.21 17.63 -9.36
N GLN A 169 10.54 17.53 -9.54
CA GLN A 169 11.54 18.52 -9.08
C GLN A 169 11.45 18.79 -7.57
N ILE A 170 11.20 17.72 -6.79
CA ILE A 170 11.11 17.76 -5.32
C ILE A 170 12.36 17.10 -4.76
N GLY A 171 13.04 17.81 -3.85
CA GLY A 171 14.15 17.23 -3.10
C GLY A 171 13.66 16.18 -2.10
N PRO A 172 14.42 15.08 -1.85
CA PRO A 172 14.01 14.08 -0.85
C PRO A 172 13.69 14.70 0.52
N GLY A 173 14.49 15.67 1.01
CA GLY A 173 14.27 16.37 2.29
C GLY A 173 13.05 17.31 2.30
N GLU A 174 12.37 17.48 1.18
CA GLU A 174 11.10 18.19 1.06
C GLU A 174 9.90 17.21 1.05
N SER A 175 10.14 15.95 1.42
CA SER A 175 9.15 14.88 1.41
C SER A 175 9.04 14.22 2.78
N LEU A 176 7.84 13.78 3.12
CA LEU A 176 7.52 13.00 4.32
C LEU A 176 6.80 11.72 3.91
N LEU A 177 7.18 10.58 4.48
CA LEU A 177 6.42 9.32 4.39
C LEU A 177 5.68 9.09 5.72
N LEU A 178 4.37 8.88 5.65
CA LEU A 178 3.53 8.35 6.72
C LEU A 178 3.30 6.86 6.46
N ASP A 179 3.74 6.01 7.39
CA ASP A 179 3.75 4.54 7.18
C ASP A 179 3.75 3.84 8.55
N ASP A 180 3.16 2.63 8.66
CA ASP A 180 3.13 1.82 9.87
C ASP A 180 4.41 0.99 10.08
N GLY A 181 5.37 1.09 9.16
CA GLY A 181 6.67 0.42 9.26
C GLY A 181 7.42 0.75 10.55
N ASP A 182 8.25 -0.20 10.98
CA ASP A 182 9.03 -0.07 12.21
C ASP A 182 10.19 0.95 12.08
N GLU A 183 10.93 1.15 13.16
CA GLU A 183 12.05 2.10 13.17
C GLU A 183 13.20 1.67 12.23
N ASN A 184 13.40 0.37 11.99
CA ASN A 184 14.42 -0.11 11.04
C ASN A 184 14.04 0.30 9.61
N PHE A 185 12.78 0.10 9.23
CA PHE A 185 12.25 0.59 7.97
C PHE A 185 12.36 2.12 7.87
N GLY A 186 11.95 2.85 8.91
CA GLY A 186 12.07 4.32 8.97
C GLY A 186 13.50 4.81 8.78
N ASN A 187 14.49 4.11 9.33
CA ASN A 187 15.90 4.43 9.15
C ASN A 187 16.36 4.25 7.69
N ILE A 188 15.84 3.23 6.97
CA ILE A 188 16.12 3.06 5.54
C ILE A 188 15.54 4.23 4.75
N ILE A 189 14.31 4.63 5.02
CA ILE A 189 13.67 5.77 4.35
C ILE A 189 14.43 7.07 4.58
N ARG A 190 14.89 7.32 5.82
CA ARG A 190 15.72 8.51 6.15
C ARG A 190 17.08 8.49 5.44
N GLN A 191 17.67 7.32 5.18
CA GLN A 191 18.90 7.20 4.37
C GLN A 191 18.68 7.66 2.92
N PHE A 192 17.46 7.59 2.38
CA PHE A 192 17.12 8.18 1.09
C PHE A 192 16.93 9.70 1.14
N GLY A 193 17.01 10.30 2.35
CA GLY A 193 16.78 11.72 2.59
C GLY A 193 15.31 12.09 2.75
N ILE A 194 14.39 11.14 2.79
CA ILE A 194 12.95 11.35 3.01
C ILE A 194 12.69 11.30 4.51
N ASP A 195 11.96 12.27 5.05
CA ASP A 195 11.51 12.21 6.44
C ASP A 195 10.48 11.07 6.62
N PHE A 196 10.53 10.42 7.75
CA PHE A 196 9.65 9.32 8.10
C PHE A 196 8.92 9.59 9.41
N GLN A 197 7.62 9.38 9.41
CA GLN A 197 6.78 9.38 10.60
C GLN A 197 6.02 8.05 10.70
N HIS A 198 6.29 7.31 11.76
CA HIS A 198 5.53 6.10 12.08
C HIS A 198 4.07 6.43 12.37
N ILE A 199 3.17 5.64 11.80
CA ILE A 199 1.73 5.73 11.99
C ILE A 199 1.24 4.51 12.77
N GLU A 200 0.55 4.75 13.89
CA GLU A 200 -0.09 3.65 14.61
C GLU A 200 -1.15 2.98 13.72
N PRO A 201 -1.07 1.65 13.51
CA PRO A 201 -1.97 0.92 12.61
C PRO A 201 -3.46 1.25 12.83
N GLY A 202 -4.13 1.65 11.76
CA GLY A 202 -5.57 1.93 11.73
C GLY A 202 -6.03 3.18 12.51
N ARG A 203 -5.17 3.87 13.26
CA ARG A 203 -5.55 5.00 14.15
C ARG A 203 -4.71 6.24 13.98
N GLY A 204 -3.45 6.11 13.63
CA GLY A 204 -2.48 7.22 13.68
C GLY A 204 -2.61 8.21 12.53
N LEU A 205 -3.21 7.85 11.40
CA LEU A 205 -3.20 8.68 10.19
C LEU A 205 -4.01 9.99 10.38
N VAL A 206 -5.23 9.92 10.91
CA VAL A 206 -6.10 11.11 11.06
C VAL A 206 -5.43 12.17 11.95
N PRO A 207 -4.90 11.86 13.14
CA PRO A 207 -4.14 12.83 13.95
C PRO A 207 -2.90 13.39 13.22
N ALA A 208 -2.16 12.56 12.49
CA ALA A 208 -0.99 13.01 11.73
C ALA A 208 -1.37 14.02 10.64
N LEU A 209 -2.43 13.75 9.87
CA LEU A 209 -2.93 14.69 8.86
C LEU A 209 -3.41 16.01 9.49
N GLN A 210 -4.09 15.96 10.65
CA GLN A 210 -4.52 17.17 11.38
C GLN A 210 -3.31 18.01 11.82
N THR A 211 -2.26 17.38 12.35
CA THR A 211 -1.02 18.04 12.75
C THR A 211 -0.35 18.72 11.56
N LEU A 212 -0.27 18.02 10.41
CA LEU A 212 0.27 18.59 9.18
C LEU A 212 -0.55 19.80 8.72
N LEU A 213 -1.87 19.69 8.71
CA LEU A 213 -2.76 20.79 8.31
C LEU A 213 -2.64 22.03 9.19
N ALA A 214 -2.30 21.87 10.47
CA ALA A 214 -2.08 22.98 11.40
C ALA A 214 -0.71 23.63 11.23
N SER A 215 0.26 22.94 10.60
CA SER A 215 1.66 23.40 10.44
C SER A 215 1.95 24.07 9.10
N VAL A 216 1.03 24.07 8.17
CA VAL A 216 1.19 24.62 6.80
C VAL A 216 0.22 25.77 6.46
#